data_ec81700edcfbcf4fb04f16ca683d26b8
#
_entry.id   ec81700edcfbcf4fb04f16ca683d26b8
#
_cell.length_a   1.000
_cell.length_b   1.000
_cell.length_c   1.000
_cell.angle_alpha   90.00
_cell.angle_beta   90.00
_cell.angle_gamma   90.00
#
_symmetry.space_group_name_H-M   'P 1'
#
loop_
_entity.id
_entity.type
_entity.pdbx_description
1 polymer ?
#
loop_
_entity_poly.entity_id
_entity_poly.type
_entity_poly.pdbx_seq_one_letter_code
_entity_poly.pdbx_strand_id
1 'polypeptide(L)'
;MKSNQMILVCMMAIAFVCTSVPAWACSSAVISGKVTPDGRPLLWKNRETGHLKNHMVYVKGEKYDFVANVNSDNFPKLKEAWVGSNTAGFALMNTQSYNLEKGDIADDDRGPKNGEVIYRALEICATVADFCHFLDTITKPSGI
;
A
#
# COMPACT_ATOMS: atom_id res chain seq x y z
N MET A 1 -39.90 -31.98 -9.91
CA MET A 1 -38.53 -32.24 -9.38
C MET A 1 -38.69 -33.03 -8.09
N LYS A 2 -38.02 -34.18 -7.97
CA LYS A 2 -38.06 -34.98 -6.75
C LYS A 2 -37.34 -34.26 -5.63
N SER A 3 -37.86 -34.28 -4.41
CA SER A 3 -37.30 -33.58 -3.22
C SER A 3 -35.78 -33.69 -3.08
N ASN A 4 -35.22 -34.86 -3.37
CA ASN A 4 -33.77 -35.11 -3.29
C ASN A 4 -32.93 -34.31 -4.33
N GLN A 5 -33.50 -34.01 -5.51
CA GLN A 5 -32.81 -33.17 -6.50
C GLN A 5 -32.78 -31.70 -6.08
N MET A 6 -33.83 -31.24 -5.43
CA MET A 6 -33.88 -29.86 -4.91
C MET A 6 -32.90 -29.66 -3.75
N ILE A 7 -32.77 -30.64 -2.86
CA ILE A 7 -31.78 -30.63 -1.77
C ILE A 7 -30.35 -30.62 -2.33
N LEU A 8 -30.07 -31.45 -3.36
CA LEU A 8 -28.74 -31.49 -3.99
C LEU A 8 -28.37 -30.19 -4.67
N VAL A 9 -29.33 -29.55 -5.36
CA VAL A 9 -29.11 -28.23 -6.00
C VAL A 9 -28.88 -27.13 -4.94
N CYS A 10 -29.64 -27.15 -3.83
CA CYS A 10 -29.40 -26.20 -2.73
C CYS A 10 -28.04 -26.41 -2.06
N MET A 11 -27.61 -27.65 -1.84
CA MET A 11 -26.31 -27.96 -1.27
C MET A 11 -25.16 -27.52 -2.21
N MET A 12 -25.30 -27.75 -3.53
CA MET A 12 -24.31 -27.26 -4.51
C MET A 12 -24.28 -25.74 -4.58
N ALA A 13 -25.42 -25.04 -4.50
CA ALA A 13 -25.47 -23.59 -4.48
C ALA A 13 -24.82 -23.00 -3.20
N ILE A 14 -25.04 -23.61 -2.05
CA ILE A 14 -24.41 -23.23 -0.78
C ILE A 14 -22.91 -23.47 -0.82
N ALA A 15 -22.45 -24.59 -1.37
CA ALA A 15 -21.03 -24.87 -1.55
C ALA A 15 -20.34 -23.85 -2.47
N PHE A 16 -21.02 -23.34 -3.50
CA PHE A 16 -20.49 -22.33 -4.42
C PHE A 16 -20.40 -20.94 -3.78
N VAL A 17 -21.31 -20.60 -2.86
CA VAL A 17 -21.30 -19.31 -2.14
C VAL A 17 -20.22 -19.28 -1.04
N CYS A 18 -19.81 -20.46 -0.51
CA CYS A 18 -18.80 -20.55 0.54
C CYS A 18 -17.34 -20.52 0.03
N THR A 19 -17.10 -20.52 -1.28
CA THR A 19 -15.76 -20.29 -1.83
C THR A 19 -15.49 -18.80 -2.01
N SER A 20 -15.52 -18.04 -0.92
CA SER A 20 -14.97 -16.68 -0.90
C SER A 20 -13.45 -16.83 -1.03
N VAL A 21 -12.92 -16.64 -2.23
CA VAL A 21 -11.48 -16.46 -2.43
C VAL A 21 -11.08 -15.21 -1.63
N PRO A 22 -10.15 -15.31 -0.68
CA PRO A 22 -9.67 -14.11 -0.01
C PRO A 22 -9.06 -13.18 -1.06
N ALA A 23 -9.74 -12.07 -1.35
CA ALA A 23 -9.21 -11.02 -2.22
C ALA A 23 -8.17 -10.25 -1.41
N TRP A 24 -6.90 -10.59 -1.59
CA TRP A 24 -5.78 -9.86 -0.99
C TRP A 24 -5.54 -8.59 -1.82
N ALA A 25 -6.31 -7.56 -1.56
CA ALA A 25 -6.21 -6.29 -2.28
C ALA A 25 -6.29 -5.10 -1.33
N CYS A 26 -5.20 -4.33 -1.22
CA CYS A 26 -5.25 -3.07 -0.51
C CYS A 26 -6.27 -2.14 -1.17
N SER A 27 -7.12 -1.52 -0.36
CA SER A 27 -8.00 -0.43 -0.81
C SER A 27 -7.40 0.91 -0.42
N SER A 28 -7.48 1.90 -1.29
CA SER A 28 -6.93 3.22 -1.04
C SER A 28 -7.78 4.32 -1.65
N ALA A 29 -7.77 5.50 -1.05
CA ALA A 29 -8.47 6.67 -1.56
C ALA A 29 -7.68 7.95 -1.29
N VAL A 30 -7.76 8.87 -2.25
CA VAL A 30 -7.32 10.26 -2.09
C VAL A 30 -8.55 11.13 -2.15
N ILE A 31 -8.79 11.90 -1.10
CA ILE A 31 -9.97 12.76 -0.97
C ILE A 31 -9.50 14.21 -1.02
N SER A 32 -10.03 14.96 -1.98
CA SER A 32 -9.69 16.38 -2.13
C SER A 32 -10.16 17.20 -0.94
N GLY A 33 -9.34 18.16 -0.49
CA GLY A 33 -9.73 19.14 0.52
C GLY A 33 -10.94 20.01 0.14
N LYS A 34 -11.31 20.03 -1.15
CA LYS A 34 -12.53 20.74 -1.60
C LYS A 34 -13.84 20.13 -1.07
N VAL A 35 -13.80 18.87 -0.68
CA VAL A 35 -14.98 18.12 -0.20
C VAL A 35 -14.89 17.75 1.29
N THR A 36 -13.82 18.13 1.98
CA THR A 36 -13.66 17.93 3.41
C THR A 36 -14.14 19.15 4.18
N PRO A 37 -14.74 18.99 5.37
CA PRO A 37 -15.29 20.12 6.13
C PRO A 37 -14.26 21.17 6.55
N ASP A 38 -13.01 20.76 6.72
CA ASP A 38 -11.89 21.61 7.18
C ASP A 38 -10.90 21.98 6.06
N GLY A 39 -11.21 21.63 4.80
CA GLY A 39 -10.37 21.94 3.65
C GLY A 39 -9.09 21.10 3.51
N ARG A 40 -8.86 20.14 4.41
CA ARG A 40 -7.65 19.31 4.37
C ARG A 40 -7.86 18.08 3.46
N PRO A 41 -6.94 17.79 2.53
CA PRO A 41 -6.98 16.56 1.78
C PRO A 41 -6.74 15.36 2.70
N LEU A 42 -7.35 14.23 2.38
CA LEU A 42 -7.17 12.98 3.13
C LEU A 42 -6.55 11.91 2.23
N LEU A 43 -5.61 11.19 2.80
CA LEU A 43 -5.06 9.96 2.25
C LEU A 43 -5.54 8.80 3.13
N TRP A 44 -6.33 7.90 2.56
CA TRP A 44 -6.88 6.75 3.28
C TRP A 44 -6.39 5.44 2.67
N LYS A 45 -6.05 4.49 3.54
CA LYS A 45 -5.60 3.16 3.14
C LYS A 45 -6.14 2.08 4.08
N ASN A 46 -6.79 1.07 3.49
CA ASN A 46 -6.94 -0.24 4.12
C ASN A 46 -5.77 -1.11 3.65
N ARG A 47 -4.91 -1.50 4.58
CA ARG A 47 -3.73 -2.31 4.28
C ARG A 47 -4.03 -3.78 4.51
N GLU A 48 -4.04 -4.56 3.44
CA GLU A 48 -4.09 -6.02 3.51
C GLU A 48 -2.69 -6.58 3.36
N THR A 49 -2.27 -7.36 4.36
CA THR A 49 -0.89 -7.88 4.45
C THR A 49 -0.84 -9.07 5.39
N GLY A 50 0.12 -9.97 5.16
CA GLY A 50 0.46 -11.02 6.11
C GLY A 50 1.14 -10.53 7.40
N HIS A 51 1.62 -9.27 7.43
CA HIS A 51 2.20 -8.64 8.61
C HIS A 51 1.09 -7.97 9.44
N LEU A 52 0.54 -8.70 10.41
CA LEU A 52 -0.57 -8.21 11.24
C LEU A 52 -0.14 -7.17 12.26
N LYS A 53 1.15 -7.18 12.69
CA LYS A 53 1.69 -6.22 13.64
C LYS A 53 2.23 -5.01 12.90
N ASN A 54 1.51 -3.91 12.98
CA ASN A 54 1.95 -2.63 12.43
C ASN A 54 1.49 -1.48 13.32
N HIS A 55 2.21 -0.37 13.28
CA HIS A 55 1.91 0.83 14.05
C HIS A 55 2.39 2.09 13.34
N MET A 56 1.88 3.23 13.78
CA MET A 56 2.33 4.52 13.33
C MET A 56 3.59 4.95 14.09
N VAL A 57 4.59 5.44 13.37
CA VAL A 57 5.82 5.99 13.94
C VAL A 57 5.99 7.44 13.52
N TYR A 58 6.62 8.23 14.40
CA TYR A 58 7.18 9.53 14.04
C TYR A 58 8.68 9.35 13.84
N VAL A 59 9.18 9.83 12.72
CA VAL A 59 10.58 9.70 12.32
C VAL A 59 11.16 11.07 12.05
N LYS A 60 12.34 11.30 12.61
CA LYS A 60 13.21 12.41 12.23
C LYS A 60 13.89 12.05 10.93
N GLY A 61 13.46 12.68 9.84
CA GLY A 61 14.01 12.43 8.52
C GLY A 61 15.22 13.32 8.20
N GLU A 62 15.84 13.08 7.05
CA GLU A 62 17.01 13.82 6.61
C GLU A 62 16.68 15.29 6.30
N LYS A 63 15.61 15.53 5.55
CA LYS A 63 15.12 16.88 5.22
C LYS A 63 13.79 17.19 5.88
N TYR A 64 12.92 16.20 5.97
CA TYR A 64 11.56 16.35 6.49
C TYR A 64 11.28 15.26 7.51
N ASP A 65 10.79 15.68 8.68
CA ASP A 65 10.23 14.76 9.64
C ASP A 65 8.91 14.19 9.09
N PHE A 66 8.56 12.97 9.45
CA PHE A 66 7.35 12.33 8.92
C PHE A 66 6.69 11.37 9.89
N VAL A 67 5.43 11.08 9.65
CA VAL A 67 4.69 9.97 10.27
C VAL A 67 4.40 8.91 9.23
N ALA A 68 4.57 7.65 9.60
CA ALA A 68 4.33 6.53 8.68
C ALA A 68 3.86 5.27 9.39
N ASN A 69 3.11 4.45 8.69
CA ASN A 69 2.81 3.09 9.10
C ASN A 69 3.96 2.15 8.74
N VAL A 70 4.44 1.38 9.70
CA VAL A 70 5.56 0.43 9.57
C VAL A 70 5.20 -0.94 10.09
N ASN A 71 5.93 -1.98 9.68
CA ASN A 71 5.85 -3.30 10.30
C ASN A 71 6.57 -3.28 11.64
N SER A 72 5.88 -3.58 12.73
CA SER A 72 6.43 -3.48 14.10
C SER A 72 7.62 -4.40 14.35
N ASP A 73 7.62 -5.58 13.73
CA ASP A 73 8.67 -6.57 13.93
C ASP A 73 9.97 -6.21 13.15
N ASN A 74 9.86 -5.36 12.15
CA ASN A 74 10.98 -4.97 11.28
C ASN A 74 11.58 -3.62 11.67
N PHE A 75 10.76 -2.68 12.13
CA PHE A 75 11.20 -1.33 12.47
C PHE A 75 11.91 -1.32 13.84
N PRO A 76 13.02 -0.57 14.03
CA PRO A 76 13.69 0.32 13.06
C PRO A 76 14.79 -0.33 12.20
N LYS A 77 14.96 -1.66 12.25
CA LYS A 77 16.03 -2.36 11.50
C LYS A 77 15.87 -2.19 9.99
N LEU A 78 14.64 -2.33 9.50
CA LEU A 78 14.30 -2.04 8.11
C LEU A 78 13.60 -0.68 8.04
N LYS A 79 14.12 0.18 7.19
CA LYS A 79 13.54 1.50 6.91
C LYS A 79 12.46 1.37 5.84
N GLU A 80 11.34 0.77 6.19
CA GLU A 80 10.21 0.51 5.30
C GLU A 80 8.95 1.21 5.82
N ALA A 81 8.22 1.88 4.94
CA ALA A 81 6.95 2.52 5.21
C ALA A 81 5.90 2.10 4.17
N TRP A 82 4.62 2.09 4.54
CA TRP A 82 3.53 1.63 3.69
C TRP A 82 2.50 2.72 3.37
N VAL A 83 2.42 3.72 4.19
CA VAL A 83 1.70 4.98 4.02
C VAL A 83 2.26 5.99 5.00
N GLY A 84 2.35 7.26 4.61
CA GLY A 84 2.82 8.30 5.49
C GLY A 84 2.66 9.70 4.91
N SER A 85 2.98 10.69 5.73
CA SER A 85 3.07 12.09 5.33
C SER A 85 4.19 12.79 6.08
N ASN A 86 4.82 13.78 5.45
CA ASN A 86 5.91 14.54 6.02
C ASN A 86 5.55 15.99 6.32
N THR A 87 6.46 16.69 6.97
CA THR A 87 6.30 18.08 7.39
C THR A 87 6.25 19.08 6.23
N ALA A 88 6.66 18.69 5.02
CA ALA A 88 6.46 19.50 3.82
C ALA A 88 5.03 19.39 3.24
N GLY A 89 4.18 18.50 3.78
CA GLY A 89 2.84 18.22 3.27
C GLY A 89 2.80 17.20 2.14
N PHE A 90 3.91 16.56 1.82
CA PHE A 90 3.96 15.43 0.90
C PHE A 90 3.45 14.17 1.58
N ALA A 91 2.55 13.44 0.92
CA ALA A 91 2.01 12.18 1.42
C ALA A 91 2.07 11.10 0.33
N LEU A 92 2.37 9.88 0.74
CA LEU A 92 2.60 8.76 -0.17
C LEU A 92 2.08 7.45 0.44
N MET A 93 1.57 6.57 -0.40
CA MET A 93 1.24 5.18 -0.06
C MET A 93 1.48 4.28 -1.26
N ASN A 94 1.69 3.00 -1.03
CA ASN A 94 1.66 2.00 -2.09
C ASN A 94 0.26 1.41 -2.24
N THR A 95 0.00 0.85 -3.41
CA THR A 95 -1.11 -0.06 -3.66
C THR A 95 -0.60 -1.18 -4.55
N GLN A 96 -1.18 -2.36 -4.43
CA GLN A 96 -0.81 -3.48 -5.31
C GLN A 96 -1.55 -3.34 -6.63
N SER A 97 -0.84 -3.54 -7.74
CA SER A 97 -1.41 -3.65 -9.07
C SER A 97 -1.34 -5.10 -9.55
N TYR A 98 -2.42 -5.59 -10.14
CA TYR A 98 -2.49 -6.94 -10.71
C TYR A 98 -2.41 -6.93 -12.25
N ASN A 99 -2.34 -5.74 -12.86
CA ASN A 99 -2.44 -5.54 -14.30
C ASN A 99 -1.10 -5.17 -14.94
N LEU A 100 0.00 -5.33 -14.22
CA LEU A 100 1.32 -5.02 -14.74
C LEU A 100 1.76 -6.11 -15.72
N GLU A 101 2.29 -5.72 -16.86
CA GLU A 101 2.91 -6.63 -17.80
C GLU A 101 4.26 -7.12 -17.28
N LYS A 102 4.71 -8.30 -17.76
CA LYS A 102 5.94 -8.93 -17.27
C LYS A 102 7.20 -8.04 -17.41
N GLY A 103 7.20 -7.08 -18.31
CA GLY A 103 8.29 -6.12 -18.50
C GLY A 103 8.25 -4.90 -17.57
N ASP A 104 7.12 -4.67 -16.87
CA ASP A 104 6.95 -3.53 -15.97
C ASP A 104 7.45 -3.81 -14.54
N ILE A 105 7.69 -5.08 -14.24
CA ILE A 105 8.18 -5.53 -12.95
C ILE A 105 9.69 -5.77 -13.05
N ALA A 106 10.44 -5.35 -12.05
CA ALA A 106 11.86 -5.68 -11.99
C ALA A 106 12.03 -7.20 -11.79
N ASP A 107 12.73 -7.85 -12.71
CA ASP A 107 12.98 -9.31 -12.68
C ASP A 107 13.96 -9.74 -11.59
N ASP A 108 14.54 -8.81 -10.83
CA ASP A 108 15.53 -9.11 -9.80
C ASP A 108 15.35 -8.29 -8.52
N ASP A 109 15.79 -8.85 -7.41
CA ASP A 109 15.76 -8.24 -6.07
C ASP A 109 16.87 -7.19 -5.82
N ARG A 110 17.56 -6.67 -6.85
CA ARG A 110 18.65 -5.72 -6.70
C ARG A 110 18.21 -4.28 -6.51
N GLY A 111 16.96 -3.96 -6.82
CA GLY A 111 16.42 -2.64 -6.58
C GLY A 111 15.90 -2.44 -5.15
N PRO A 112 15.70 -1.19 -4.70
CA PRO A 112 15.08 -0.92 -3.42
C PRO A 112 13.63 -1.43 -3.41
N LYS A 113 13.21 -2.00 -2.28
CA LYS A 113 11.83 -2.47 -2.10
C LYS A 113 10.87 -1.30 -1.99
N ASN A 114 9.60 -1.51 -2.35
CA ASN A 114 8.57 -0.47 -2.28
C ASN A 114 8.50 0.25 -0.93
N GLY A 115 8.61 -0.47 0.18
CA GLY A 115 8.60 0.13 1.52
C GLY A 115 9.80 1.05 1.76
N GLU A 116 10.98 0.70 1.25
CA GLU A 116 12.20 1.51 1.35
C GLU A 116 12.08 2.78 0.49
N VAL A 117 11.51 2.66 -0.72
CA VAL A 117 11.25 3.80 -1.60
C VAL A 117 10.30 4.81 -0.92
N ILE A 118 9.20 4.32 -0.31
CA ILE A 118 8.25 5.17 0.40
C ILE A 118 8.92 5.86 1.59
N TYR A 119 9.66 5.10 2.40
CA TYR A 119 10.36 5.65 3.55
C TYR A 119 11.31 6.75 3.11
N ARG A 120 12.17 6.49 2.11
CA ARG A 120 13.14 7.47 1.61
C ARG A 120 12.46 8.69 0.98
N ALA A 121 11.39 8.50 0.22
CA ALA A 121 10.64 9.61 -0.35
C ALA A 121 10.05 10.54 0.74
N LEU A 122 9.53 9.97 1.83
CA LEU A 122 9.03 10.78 2.95
C LEU A 122 10.14 11.58 3.65
N GLU A 123 11.37 11.08 3.66
CA GLU A 123 12.52 11.81 4.22
C GLU A 123 12.94 13.02 3.38
N ILE A 124 12.81 12.98 2.04
CA ILE A 124 13.50 13.93 1.16
C ILE A 124 12.63 14.69 0.16
N CYS A 125 11.42 14.21 -0.16
CA CYS A 125 10.55 14.82 -1.16
C CYS A 125 9.55 15.76 -0.51
N ALA A 126 9.37 16.96 -1.09
CA ALA A 126 8.32 17.92 -0.70
C ALA A 126 7.11 17.87 -1.65
N THR A 127 7.32 17.41 -2.88
CA THR A 127 6.35 17.46 -3.96
C THR A 127 6.31 16.14 -4.76
N VAL A 128 5.29 15.96 -5.56
CA VAL A 128 5.22 14.86 -6.53
C VAL A 128 6.35 14.96 -7.56
N ALA A 129 6.74 16.18 -7.96
CA ALA A 129 7.84 16.37 -8.90
C ALA A 129 9.19 15.89 -8.30
N ASP A 130 9.44 16.18 -7.01
CA ASP A 130 10.64 15.66 -6.32
C ASP A 130 10.62 14.13 -6.29
N PHE A 131 9.46 13.53 -6.06
CA PHE A 131 9.31 12.08 -6.04
C PHE A 131 9.57 11.46 -7.42
N CYS A 132 9.04 12.04 -8.50
CA CYS A 132 9.33 11.59 -9.86
C CYS A 132 10.84 11.67 -10.15
N HIS A 133 11.49 12.78 -9.80
CA HIS A 133 12.94 12.93 -9.98
C HIS A 133 13.72 11.90 -9.13
N PHE A 134 13.30 11.65 -7.90
CA PHE A 134 13.91 10.61 -7.06
C PHE A 134 13.79 9.22 -7.72
N LEU A 135 12.63 8.86 -8.26
CA LEU A 135 12.43 7.59 -8.96
C LEU A 135 13.35 7.44 -10.18
N ASP A 136 13.65 8.52 -10.91
CA ASP A 136 14.59 8.51 -12.05
C ASP A 136 16.03 8.23 -11.62
N THR A 137 16.38 8.45 -10.35
CA THR A 137 17.73 8.22 -9.80
C THR A 137 17.96 6.83 -9.23
N ILE A 138 16.91 6.04 -9.04
CA ILE A 138 17.01 4.70 -8.46
C ILE A 138 16.81 3.63 -9.53
N THR A 139 17.44 2.48 -9.32
CA THR A 139 17.11 1.28 -10.09
C THR A 139 15.65 0.91 -9.88
N LYS A 140 14.98 0.31 -10.87
CA LYS A 140 13.58 -0.10 -10.77
C LYS A 140 13.31 -0.75 -9.41
N PRO A 141 12.29 -0.28 -8.66
CA PRO A 141 11.94 -0.88 -7.38
C PRO A 141 11.58 -2.35 -7.55
N SER A 142 12.04 -3.19 -6.63
CA SER A 142 11.69 -4.60 -6.56
C SER A 142 10.55 -4.83 -5.57
N GLY A 143 9.81 -5.92 -5.72
CA GLY A 143 8.83 -6.36 -4.72
C GLY A 143 7.47 -5.70 -4.81
N ILE A 144 6.90 -5.71 -6.00
CA ILE A 144 5.48 -5.46 -6.19
C ILE A 144 4.69 -6.75 -5.94
#